data_82d7bc74a0d7821956b4a3baf07db7fb
#
_entry.id   82d7bc74a0d7821956b4a3baf07db7fb
#
_cell.length_a   1.000
_cell.length_b   1.000
_cell.length_c   1.000
_cell.angle_alpha   90.00
_cell.angle_beta   90.00
_cell.angle_gamma   90.00
#
_symmetry.space_group_name_H-M   'P 1'
#
loop_
_entity.id
_entity.type
_entity.pdbx_description
1 polymer ?
#
loop_
_entity_poly.entity_id
_entity_poly.type
_entity_poly.pdbx_seq_one_letter_code
_entity_poly.pdbx_strand_id
1 'polypeptide(L)'
;MKKIFLAIIAFLPLSLMAQELKLAYVNANEVIMQMSETQDMQKQITDLQTMYEGEYMKLLEEGQKKMKEFEELQKTNADQAILQSRAEEIRNLEQRIEMFRTNSQEQLQKKQEELLKPIQEKVSRTINEIGIEKGFTYIFPVEVLLFKSSSAVDLTAELKKRLVK
;
A
#
# COMPACT_ATOMS: atom_id res chain seq x y z
N MET A 1 -41.72 36.56 -68.13
CA MET A 1 -40.36 36.08 -68.02
C MET A 1 -40.12 35.80 -66.47
N LYS A 2 -40.29 34.55 -66.05
CA LYS A 2 -40.18 34.13 -64.64
C LYS A 2 -38.73 33.70 -64.40
N LYS A 3 -38.01 34.47 -63.56
CA LYS A 3 -36.67 34.13 -63.13
C LYS A 3 -36.79 33.14 -61.98
N ILE A 4 -36.47 31.87 -62.27
CA ILE A 4 -36.35 30.80 -61.22
C ILE A 4 -35.00 30.98 -60.59
N PHE A 5 -34.97 31.43 -59.27
CA PHE A 5 -33.79 31.45 -58.44
C PHE A 5 -33.60 30.03 -57.83
N LEU A 6 -32.65 29.28 -58.38
CA LEU A 6 -32.27 27.97 -57.89
C LEU A 6 -31.37 28.19 -56.71
N ALA A 7 -31.91 28.07 -55.49
CA ALA A 7 -31.12 28.09 -54.25
C ALA A 7 -30.40 26.75 -54.14
N ILE A 8 -29.12 26.70 -54.49
CA ILE A 8 -28.23 25.58 -54.17
C ILE A 8 -27.93 25.63 -52.63
N ILE A 9 -28.68 24.85 -51.89
CA ILE A 9 -28.32 24.57 -50.49
C ILE A 9 -27.09 23.68 -50.52
N ALA A 10 -25.92 24.27 -50.24
CA ALA A 10 -24.69 23.55 -50.00
C ALA A 10 -24.85 22.65 -48.76
N PHE A 11 -25.07 21.38 -49.00
CA PHE A 11 -25.00 20.36 -47.96
C PHE A 11 -23.53 20.25 -47.51
N LEU A 12 -23.13 21.06 -46.56
CA LEU A 12 -21.89 20.85 -45.83
C LEU A 12 -22.09 19.59 -44.96
N PRO A 13 -21.35 18.51 -45.19
CA PRO A 13 -21.33 17.41 -44.23
C PRO A 13 -20.74 17.96 -42.93
N LEU A 14 -21.59 18.23 -41.95
CA LEU A 14 -21.18 18.33 -40.55
C LEU A 14 -20.63 16.96 -40.18
N SER A 15 -19.37 16.75 -40.50
CA SER A 15 -18.56 15.70 -39.87
C SER A 15 -18.53 16.03 -38.38
N LEU A 16 -19.54 15.57 -37.67
CA LEU A 16 -19.44 15.43 -36.22
C LEU A 16 -18.18 14.60 -35.98
N MET A 17 -17.07 15.27 -35.69
CA MET A 17 -15.91 14.63 -35.11
C MET A 17 -16.35 14.09 -33.76
N ALA A 18 -17.03 12.94 -33.76
CA ALA A 18 -17.15 12.12 -32.58
C ALA A 18 -15.71 11.82 -32.19
N GLN A 19 -15.19 12.51 -31.19
CA GLN A 19 -13.90 12.14 -30.61
C GLN A 19 -14.04 10.68 -30.21
N GLU A 20 -13.35 9.82 -30.94
CA GLU A 20 -13.36 8.39 -30.69
C GLU A 20 -12.84 8.18 -29.29
N LEU A 21 -13.71 7.73 -28.38
CA LEU A 21 -13.40 7.56 -26.97
C LEU A 21 -12.36 6.47 -26.85
N LYS A 22 -11.10 6.85 -26.68
CA LYS A 22 -9.99 5.92 -26.59
C LYS A 22 -9.84 5.41 -25.16
N LEU A 23 -10.20 4.16 -24.95
CA LEU A 23 -10.19 3.51 -23.65
C LEU A 23 -9.06 2.47 -23.55
N ALA A 24 -8.49 2.36 -22.37
CA ALA A 24 -7.52 1.33 -22.04
C ALA A 24 -7.70 0.82 -20.61
N TYR A 25 -7.03 -0.26 -20.29
CA TYR A 25 -6.92 -0.73 -18.91
C TYR A 25 -5.44 -1.04 -18.56
N VAL A 26 -5.17 -1.16 -17.26
CA VAL A 26 -3.85 -1.47 -16.75
C VAL A 26 -3.96 -2.31 -15.47
N ASN A 27 -3.08 -3.29 -15.30
CA ASN A 27 -2.87 -4.00 -14.05
C ASN A 27 -1.71 -3.35 -13.30
N ALA A 28 -2.01 -2.27 -12.56
CA ALA A 28 -1.02 -1.53 -11.81
C ALA A 28 -0.40 -2.38 -10.67
N ASN A 29 -1.20 -3.22 -10.02
CA ASN A 29 -0.75 -4.08 -8.91
C ASN A 29 0.31 -5.08 -9.36
N GLU A 30 0.14 -5.68 -10.55
CA GLU A 30 1.14 -6.58 -11.13
C GLU A 30 2.49 -5.88 -11.33
N VAL A 31 2.47 -4.64 -11.79
CA VAL A 31 3.69 -3.86 -12.03
C VAL A 31 4.32 -3.44 -10.71
N ILE A 32 3.53 -2.95 -9.74
CA ILE A 32 3.99 -2.57 -8.40
C ILE A 32 4.75 -3.72 -7.74
N MET A 33 4.23 -4.94 -7.78
CA MET A 33 4.89 -6.11 -7.18
C MET A 33 6.27 -6.43 -7.79
N GLN A 34 6.52 -5.99 -9.02
CA GLN A 34 7.77 -6.24 -9.73
C GLN A 34 8.78 -5.09 -9.66
N MET A 35 8.39 -3.95 -9.09
CA MET A 35 9.28 -2.79 -8.93
C MET A 35 10.35 -3.05 -7.86
N SER A 36 11.56 -2.57 -8.10
CA SER A 36 12.67 -2.63 -7.12
C SER A 36 12.32 -1.92 -5.81
N GLU A 37 11.64 -0.78 -5.90
CA GLU A 37 11.20 -0.02 -4.73
C GLU A 37 10.23 -0.83 -3.84
N THR A 38 9.42 -1.70 -4.42
CA THR A 38 8.54 -2.60 -3.66
C THR A 38 9.34 -3.69 -2.94
N GLN A 39 10.37 -4.21 -3.58
CA GLN A 39 11.28 -5.18 -2.94
C GLN A 39 12.05 -4.53 -1.78
N ASP A 40 12.54 -3.31 -1.98
CA ASP A 40 13.22 -2.54 -0.93
C ASP A 40 12.27 -2.22 0.23
N MET A 41 11.03 -1.84 -0.07
CA MET A 41 9.99 -1.65 0.94
C MET A 41 9.76 -2.93 1.74
N GLN A 42 9.57 -4.06 1.07
CA GLN A 42 9.34 -5.35 1.72
C GLN A 42 10.50 -5.72 2.63
N LYS A 43 11.74 -5.50 2.18
CA LYS A 43 12.93 -5.74 3.00
C LYS A 43 12.93 -4.85 4.25
N GLN A 44 12.70 -3.54 4.11
CA GLN A 44 12.66 -2.62 5.25
C GLN A 44 11.59 -3.00 6.27
N ILE A 45 10.40 -3.42 5.81
CA ILE A 45 9.33 -3.87 6.71
C ILE A 45 9.72 -5.16 7.42
N THR A 46 10.32 -6.13 6.71
CA THR A 46 10.78 -7.39 7.30
C THR A 46 11.89 -7.15 8.34
N ASP A 47 12.85 -6.29 8.02
CA ASP A 47 13.95 -5.94 8.95
C ASP A 47 13.38 -5.28 10.23
N LEU A 48 12.44 -4.35 10.08
CA LEU A 48 11.78 -3.67 11.19
C LEU A 48 10.93 -4.64 12.03
N GLN A 49 10.20 -5.55 11.39
CA GLN A 49 9.44 -6.60 12.07
C GLN A 49 10.37 -7.50 12.90
N THR A 50 11.46 -7.98 12.31
CA THR A 50 12.45 -8.82 12.99
C THR A 50 13.04 -8.11 14.21
N MET A 51 13.33 -6.82 14.09
CA MET A 51 13.81 -6.00 15.21
C MET A 51 12.78 -5.94 16.34
N TYR A 52 11.51 -5.67 16.03
CA TYR A 52 10.45 -5.62 17.04
C TYR A 52 10.19 -6.99 17.68
N GLU A 53 10.20 -8.07 16.90
CA GLU A 53 10.10 -9.44 17.43
C GLU A 53 11.23 -9.74 18.41
N GLY A 54 12.45 -9.36 18.08
CA GLY A 54 13.60 -9.53 18.97
C GLY A 54 13.47 -8.75 20.28
N GLU A 55 13.02 -7.50 20.22
CA GLU A 55 12.79 -6.69 21.44
C GLU A 55 11.61 -7.23 22.27
N TYR A 56 10.53 -7.67 21.63
CA TYR A 56 9.41 -8.30 22.31
C TYR A 56 9.81 -9.57 23.04
N MET A 57 10.62 -10.42 22.42
CA MET A 57 11.14 -11.64 23.05
C MET A 57 12.00 -11.34 24.29
N LYS A 58 12.83 -10.29 24.24
CA LYS A 58 13.62 -9.86 25.43
C LYS A 58 12.72 -9.41 26.58
N LEU A 59 11.65 -8.68 26.28
CA LEU A 59 10.68 -8.26 27.30
C LEU A 59 9.95 -9.46 27.92
N LEU A 60 9.59 -10.46 27.13
CA LEU A 60 9.00 -11.70 27.62
C LEU A 60 9.97 -12.49 28.52
N GLU A 61 11.24 -12.58 28.13
CA GLU A 61 12.28 -13.25 28.91
C GLU A 61 12.50 -12.53 30.25
N GLU A 62 12.56 -11.18 30.26
CA GLU A 62 12.59 -10.36 31.46
C GLU A 62 11.41 -10.68 32.40
N GLY A 63 10.19 -10.76 31.82
CA GLY A 63 8.98 -11.11 32.56
C GLY A 63 9.04 -12.48 33.21
N GLN A 64 9.45 -13.49 32.42
CA GLN A 64 9.62 -14.85 32.95
C GLN A 64 10.66 -14.92 34.11
N LYS A 65 11.76 -14.18 33.98
CA LYS A 65 12.78 -14.12 35.02
C LYS A 65 12.24 -13.49 36.29
N LYS A 66 11.55 -12.34 36.19
CA LYS A 66 10.94 -11.65 37.33
C LYS A 66 9.88 -12.51 38.02
N MET A 67 9.07 -13.25 37.25
CA MET A 67 8.08 -14.18 37.80
C MET A 67 8.76 -15.29 38.63
N LYS A 68 9.83 -15.90 38.11
CA LYS A 68 10.59 -16.93 38.83
C LYS A 68 11.20 -16.37 40.11
N GLU A 69 11.81 -15.19 40.05
CA GLU A 69 12.37 -14.51 41.24
C GLU A 69 11.29 -14.25 42.30
N PHE A 70 10.10 -13.82 41.87
CA PHE A 70 8.96 -13.60 42.76
C PHE A 70 8.48 -14.90 43.43
N GLU A 71 8.36 -15.99 42.66
CA GLU A 71 8.00 -17.31 43.19
C GLU A 71 9.01 -17.80 44.27
N GLU A 72 10.31 -17.61 44.03
CA GLU A 72 11.34 -17.97 45.03
C GLU A 72 11.25 -17.13 46.31
N LEU A 73 10.98 -15.82 46.18
CA LEU A 73 10.76 -14.96 47.35
C LEU A 73 9.51 -15.37 48.14
N GLN A 74 8.46 -15.82 47.52
CA GLN A 74 7.27 -16.37 48.20
C GLN A 74 7.59 -17.64 48.96
N LYS A 75 8.37 -18.56 48.39
CA LYS A 75 8.77 -19.81 49.06
C LYS A 75 9.66 -19.57 50.29
N THR A 76 10.47 -18.53 50.25
CA THR A 76 11.38 -18.16 51.40
C THR A 76 10.71 -17.27 52.44
N ASN A 77 9.40 -17.04 52.37
CA ASN A 77 8.65 -16.15 53.27
C ASN A 77 9.29 -14.75 53.38
N ALA A 78 9.70 -14.17 52.25
CA ALA A 78 10.26 -12.82 52.20
C ALA A 78 9.30 -11.78 52.80
N ASP A 79 9.85 -10.62 53.17
CA ASP A 79 9.07 -9.52 53.73
C ASP A 79 7.93 -9.09 52.78
N GLN A 80 6.77 -8.81 53.39
CA GLN A 80 5.56 -8.43 52.65
C GLN A 80 5.78 -7.19 51.74
N ALA A 81 6.58 -6.22 52.20
CA ALA A 81 6.89 -5.03 51.42
C ALA A 81 7.74 -5.37 50.19
N ILE A 82 8.63 -6.34 50.27
CA ILE A 82 9.44 -6.84 49.15
C ILE A 82 8.52 -7.54 48.13
N LEU A 83 7.64 -8.41 48.59
CA LEU A 83 6.69 -9.12 47.71
C LEU A 83 5.77 -8.14 47.00
N GLN A 84 5.26 -7.12 47.68
CA GLN A 84 4.42 -6.09 47.05
C GLN A 84 5.19 -5.30 46.00
N SER A 85 6.43 -4.87 46.28
CA SER A 85 7.26 -4.16 45.32
C SER A 85 7.53 -4.99 44.05
N ARG A 86 7.85 -6.29 44.24
CA ARG A 86 8.09 -7.20 43.10
C ARG A 86 6.83 -7.44 42.25
N ALA A 87 5.67 -7.57 42.89
CA ALA A 87 4.40 -7.69 42.19
C ALA A 87 4.06 -6.43 41.40
N GLU A 88 4.40 -5.25 41.88
CA GLU A 88 4.25 -4.00 41.16
C GLU A 88 5.20 -3.90 39.94
N GLU A 89 6.46 -4.32 40.11
CA GLU A 89 7.41 -4.38 38.98
C GLU A 89 6.92 -5.31 37.87
N ILE A 90 6.37 -6.48 38.20
CA ILE A 90 5.81 -7.42 37.23
C ILE A 90 4.64 -6.79 36.47
N ARG A 91 3.68 -6.19 37.20
CA ARG A 91 2.53 -5.51 36.55
C ARG A 91 2.98 -4.39 35.64
N ASN A 92 3.95 -3.59 36.03
CA ASN A 92 4.49 -2.51 35.19
C ASN A 92 5.17 -3.08 33.92
N LEU A 93 5.86 -4.20 34.03
CA LEU A 93 6.47 -4.88 32.90
C LEU A 93 5.41 -5.46 31.94
N GLU A 94 4.36 -6.08 32.48
CA GLU A 94 3.24 -6.58 31.66
C GLU A 94 2.57 -5.46 30.88
N GLN A 95 2.33 -4.32 31.51
CA GLN A 95 1.80 -3.13 30.80
C GLN A 95 2.77 -2.64 29.72
N ARG A 96 4.07 -2.64 30.00
CA ARG A 96 5.09 -2.26 29.03
C ARG A 96 5.15 -3.20 27.82
N ILE A 97 5.00 -4.50 28.07
CA ILE A 97 4.92 -5.53 27.01
C ILE A 97 3.70 -5.27 26.11
N GLU A 98 2.53 -5.03 26.69
CA GLU A 98 1.31 -4.79 25.91
C GLU A 98 1.37 -3.48 25.11
N MET A 99 1.88 -2.41 25.73
CA MET A 99 2.11 -1.15 25.03
C MET A 99 3.13 -1.30 23.89
N PHE A 100 4.22 -2.05 24.14
CA PHE A 100 5.23 -2.30 23.10
C PHE A 100 4.63 -3.04 21.91
N ARG A 101 3.81 -4.08 22.15
CA ARG A 101 3.13 -4.84 21.12
C ARG A 101 2.23 -3.95 20.24
N THR A 102 1.39 -3.14 20.90
CA THR A 102 0.47 -2.23 20.20
C THR A 102 1.23 -1.17 19.39
N ASN A 103 2.20 -0.51 20.02
CA ASN A 103 3.00 0.52 19.36
C ASN A 103 3.81 -0.03 18.18
N SER A 104 4.37 -1.24 18.31
CA SER A 104 5.13 -1.87 17.25
C SER A 104 4.26 -2.16 16.02
N GLN A 105 3.03 -2.63 16.23
CA GLN A 105 2.06 -2.85 15.13
C GLN A 105 1.71 -1.54 14.43
N GLU A 106 1.42 -0.49 15.19
CA GLU A 106 1.13 0.83 14.64
C GLU A 106 2.32 1.41 13.84
N GLN A 107 3.54 1.26 14.36
CA GLN A 107 4.75 1.72 13.66
C GLN A 107 5.01 0.95 12.37
N LEU A 108 4.78 -0.38 12.36
CA LEU A 108 4.88 -1.19 11.15
C LEU A 108 3.88 -0.74 10.08
N GLN A 109 2.61 -0.56 10.47
CA GLN A 109 1.58 -0.07 9.55
C GLN A 109 1.92 1.31 9.00
N LYS A 110 2.28 2.24 9.86
CA LYS A 110 2.68 3.60 9.47
C LYS A 110 3.87 3.58 8.50
N LYS A 111 4.88 2.75 8.80
CA LYS A 111 6.06 2.61 7.94
C LYS A 111 5.70 2.03 6.57
N GLN A 112 4.80 1.05 6.53
CA GLN A 112 4.30 0.47 5.28
C GLN A 112 3.57 1.52 4.42
N GLU A 113 2.68 2.31 5.01
CA GLU A 113 1.96 3.38 4.33
C GLU A 113 2.93 4.46 3.79
N GLU A 114 3.90 4.86 4.62
CA GLU A 114 4.94 5.84 4.25
C GLU A 114 5.76 5.39 3.04
N LEU A 115 6.16 4.11 3.01
CA LEU A 115 6.95 3.56 1.92
C LEU A 115 6.13 3.25 0.66
N LEU A 116 4.85 2.87 0.82
CA LEU A 116 3.96 2.56 -0.30
C LEU A 116 3.52 3.81 -1.06
N LYS A 117 3.29 4.92 -0.36
CA LYS A 117 2.80 6.17 -0.95
C LYS A 117 3.62 6.66 -2.15
N PRO A 118 4.96 6.81 -2.06
CA PRO A 118 5.77 7.26 -3.20
C PRO A 118 5.75 6.28 -4.38
N ILE A 119 5.60 4.96 -4.12
CA ILE A 119 5.46 3.95 -5.16
C ILE A 119 4.16 4.16 -5.94
N GLN A 120 3.05 4.33 -5.23
CA GLN A 120 1.74 4.60 -5.83
C GLN A 120 1.72 5.92 -6.62
N GLU A 121 2.33 6.98 -6.08
CA GLU A 121 2.46 8.27 -6.77
C GLU A 121 3.28 8.16 -8.06
N LYS A 122 4.37 7.39 -8.04
CA LYS A 122 5.21 7.14 -9.22
C LYS A 122 4.43 6.39 -10.30
N VAL A 123 3.69 5.35 -9.91
CA VAL A 123 2.85 4.56 -10.82
C VAL A 123 1.73 5.42 -11.42
N SER A 124 1.01 6.17 -10.58
CA SER A 124 -0.07 7.06 -11.04
C SER A 124 0.43 8.13 -12.01
N ARG A 125 1.57 8.74 -11.73
CA ARG A 125 2.22 9.71 -12.63
C ARG A 125 2.56 9.08 -13.97
N THR A 126 3.17 7.90 -13.97
CA THR A 126 3.54 7.20 -15.21
C THR A 126 2.32 6.79 -16.03
N ILE A 127 1.22 6.37 -15.39
CA ILE A 127 -0.05 6.07 -16.08
C ILE A 127 -0.59 7.34 -16.74
N ASN A 128 -0.57 8.48 -16.05
CA ASN A 128 -1.01 9.75 -16.58
C ASN A 128 -0.15 10.19 -17.79
N GLU A 129 1.17 10.04 -17.71
CA GLU A 129 2.09 10.32 -18.83
C GLU A 129 1.74 9.45 -20.06
N ILE A 130 1.55 8.14 -19.86
CA ILE A 130 1.14 7.23 -20.94
C ILE A 130 -0.21 7.65 -21.54
N GLY A 131 -1.16 8.03 -20.67
CA GLY A 131 -2.49 8.50 -21.09
C GLY A 131 -2.41 9.72 -22.01
N ILE A 132 -1.66 10.72 -21.59
CA ILE A 132 -1.45 11.96 -22.37
C ILE A 132 -0.71 11.67 -23.68
N GLU A 133 0.42 10.97 -23.62
CA GLU A 133 1.26 10.66 -24.79
C GLU A 133 0.51 9.88 -25.88
N LYS A 134 -0.32 8.93 -25.46
CA LYS A 134 -1.04 8.04 -26.38
C LYS A 134 -2.47 8.50 -26.69
N GLY A 135 -2.90 9.60 -26.11
CA GLY A 135 -4.22 10.20 -26.34
C GLY A 135 -5.39 9.35 -25.85
N PHE A 136 -5.23 8.65 -24.71
CA PHE A 136 -6.34 7.94 -24.08
C PHE A 136 -7.27 8.91 -23.36
N THR A 137 -8.58 8.68 -23.49
CA THR A 137 -9.60 9.43 -22.75
C THR A 137 -9.72 8.92 -21.32
N TYR A 138 -9.68 7.59 -21.14
CA TYR A 138 -9.71 6.94 -19.82
C TYR A 138 -8.80 5.72 -19.81
N ILE A 139 -8.16 5.52 -18.66
CA ILE A 139 -7.41 4.30 -18.32
C ILE A 139 -7.99 3.75 -17.03
N PHE A 140 -8.51 2.54 -17.08
CA PHE A 140 -9.14 1.88 -15.93
C PHE A 140 -8.20 0.87 -15.29
N PRO A 141 -8.19 0.73 -13.96
CA PRO A 141 -7.55 -0.41 -13.33
C PRO A 141 -8.32 -1.69 -13.71
N VAL A 142 -7.58 -2.77 -13.97
CA VAL A 142 -8.18 -4.04 -14.41
C VAL A 142 -9.18 -4.61 -13.41
N GLU A 143 -8.99 -4.33 -12.14
CA GLU A 143 -9.81 -4.82 -11.02
C GLU A 143 -11.26 -4.32 -11.03
N VAL A 144 -11.52 -3.19 -11.66
CA VAL A 144 -12.89 -2.64 -11.76
C VAL A 144 -13.65 -3.11 -13.01
N LEU A 145 -12.98 -3.82 -13.92
CA LEU A 145 -13.58 -4.29 -15.16
C LEU A 145 -14.28 -5.64 -14.93
N LEU A 146 -15.60 -5.68 -15.13
CA LEU A 146 -16.36 -6.93 -15.11
C LEU A 146 -16.13 -7.77 -16.38
N PHE A 147 -15.81 -7.11 -17.50
CA PHE A 147 -15.55 -7.74 -18.79
C PHE A 147 -14.55 -6.92 -19.59
N LYS A 148 -13.69 -7.59 -20.33
CA LYS A 148 -12.81 -7.01 -21.35
C LYS A 148 -12.78 -7.90 -22.58
N SER A 149 -12.90 -7.31 -23.75
CA SER A 149 -12.76 -8.06 -25.03
C SER A 149 -11.29 -8.32 -25.34
N SER A 150 -11.02 -9.23 -26.25
CA SER A 150 -9.66 -9.47 -26.77
C SER A 150 -9.05 -8.28 -27.51
N SER A 151 -9.87 -7.32 -27.95
CA SER A 151 -9.45 -6.10 -28.62
C SER A 151 -9.21 -4.92 -27.65
N ALA A 152 -9.48 -5.09 -26.35
CA ALA A 152 -9.26 -4.05 -25.35
C ALA A 152 -7.78 -3.74 -25.21
N VAL A 153 -7.43 -2.46 -25.13
CA VAL A 153 -6.03 -2.02 -25.05
C VAL A 153 -5.50 -2.22 -23.64
N ASP A 154 -4.48 -3.06 -23.51
CA ASP A 154 -3.76 -3.33 -22.27
C ASP A 154 -2.47 -2.51 -22.21
N LEU A 155 -2.32 -1.67 -21.19
CA LEU A 155 -1.13 -0.84 -20.97
C LEU A 155 -0.18 -1.41 -19.94
N THR A 156 -0.44 -2.59 -19.38
CA THR A 156 0.38 -3.20 -18.33
C THR A 156 1.82 -3.40 -18.77
N ALA A 157 2.04 -3.92 -19.98
CA ALA A 157 3.39 -4.12 -20.50
C ALA A 157 4.15 -2.79 -20.73
N GLU A 158 3.47 -1.75 -21.16
CA GLU A 158 4.04 -0.41 -21.34
C GLU A 158 4.41 0.21 -19.99
N LEU A 159 3.52 0.12 -19.00
CA LEU A 159 3.76 0.59 -17.65
C LEU A 159 4.96 -0.16 -17.03
N LYS A 160 5.00 -1.48 -17.17
CA LYS A 160 6.12 -2.32 -16.71
C LYS A 160 7.44 -1.89 -17.31
N LYS A 161 7.49 -1.66 -18.62
CA LYS A 161 8.71 -1.22 -19.32
C LYS A 161 9.27 0.09 -18.77
N ARG A 162 8.42 0.99 -18.28
CA ARG A 162 8.84 2.30 -17.73
C ARG A 162 9.26 2.23 -16.26
N LEU A 163 8.70 1.31 -15.49
CA LEU A 163 8.85 1.27 -14.03
C LEU A 163 9.73 0.14 -13.52
N VAL A 164 9.76 -1.00 -14.21
CA VAL A 164 10.56 -2.16 -13.81
C VAL A 164 11.86 -2.15 -14.61
N LYS A 165 12.96 -1.96 -13.90
CA LYS A 165 14.32 -1.93 -14.45
C LYS A 165 15.05 -3.21 -14.10
#